data_6484685defba46727b2c269a98b5e1f4
#
_entry.id   6484685defba46727b2c269a98b5e1f4
#
_cell.length_a   1.000
_cell.length_b   1.000
_cell.length_c   1.000
_cell.angle_alpha   90.00
_cell.angle_beta   90.00
_cell.angle_gamma   90.00
#
_symmetry.space_group_name_H-M   'P 1'
#
loop_
_entity.id
_entity.type
_entity.pdbx_description
1 polymer ?
#
loop_
_entity_poly.entity_id
_entity_poly.type
_entity_poly.pdbx_seq_one_letter_code
_entity_poly.pdbx_strand_id
1 'polypeptide(L)'
;MVTISEFGLKIKNIEASTLFEYNKGLRDHYEYKDAMFTNSLFKDFIMENGMRTWKDESTKDIICLEFNYGTRSYEDEIKHIQKIARNARLEYKLAKSSGSDLQLKRQENKKRKIAELYRFANQHKDDYDKKSKEEIRTLFYNEGVSVEYLTFKKRGEVKRREIIHYKMLYRSTGKAKKGSCMFIRDSLFKKARDFLYMGIKLPKHNAKLVEISAYAPLISSAIVGKVKINPRNILILKDIDTKYRTKVISIETDAHRHCQAIPYDDYELKSTLFDGQALIDSSIFPSWGRGYVLLRHHFCKMAAFCANIQDFYRDYFGDAYEAATVTDMFGVEHCVKDIELITTDNAIKWLKFEVSYDDWCQKVEENGCEFGIVKTAHPSKLGSVQKMSYQMVNSLDESIMPQVCAESVAYIERLKTDDEFFLEYLKKNANFSNDFDVLVDLCKWNKYFVQSAYFRERKRKIIMAYVLNFKSGKVIQNADNLVLVGSPYAMLLYSATADPDVIWQDKTLQHEDGAIQCYTTRFADGEYLAEFRSPFNGKNNLGYVHNVYSPEMQRYFNFCPEILAVNTIGTDFESRNNGLTNWVSVQKCA
;
A
#
# COMPACT_ATOMS: atom_id res chain seq x y z
N MET A 1 -0.18 -20.72 16.05
CA MET A 1 -0.20 -20.85 14.57
C MET A 1 -1.25 -19.88 14.06
N VAL A 2 -0.84 -18.84 13.32
CA VAL A 2 -1.78 -17.91 12.70
C VAL A 2 -2.38 -18.62 11.51
N THR A 3 -3.70 -18.72 11.44
CA THR A 3 -4.37 -19.40 10.34
C THR A 3 -4.32 -18.56 9.06
N ILE A 4 -4.28 -19.19 7.88
CA ILE A 4 -4.22 -18.50 6.58
C ILE A 4 -5.45 -17.57 6.39
N SER A 5 -6.59 -17.89 6.99
CA SER A 5 -7.82 -17.06 6.97
C SER A 5 -7.61 -15.66 7.57
N GLU A 6 -6.68 -15.50 8.51
CA GLU A 6 -6.35 -14.19 9.10
C GLU A 6 -5.60 -13.28 8.12
N PHE A 7 -4.94 -13.85 7.09
CA PHE A 7 -4.19 -13.08 6.10
C PHE A 7 -4.96 -12.85 4.79
N GLY A 8 -5.93 -13.68 4.47
CA GLY A 8 -6.69 -13.60 3.23
C GLY A 8 -7.12 -14.94 2.67
N LEU A 9 -7.49 -14.94 1.39
CA LEU A 9 -7.85 -16.12 0.61
C LEU A 9 -6.77 -16.44 -0.42
N LYS A 10 -6.45 -17.71 -0.57
CA LYS A 10 -5.55 -18.18 -1.62
C LYS A 10 -6.26 -18.11 -2.98
N ILE A 11 -5.64 -17.46 -3.95
CA ILE A 11 -6.14 -17.30 -5.31
C ILE A 11 -5.06 -17.69 -6.32
N LYS A 12 -5.46 -17.92 -7.57
CA LYS A 12 -4.51 -18.07 -8.67
C LYS A 12 -4.11 -16.71 -9.23
N ASN A 13 -2.81 -16.51 -9.44
CA ASN A 13 -2.24 -15.44 -10.22
C ASN A 13 -1.68 -16.05 -11.51
N ILE A 14 -2.32 -15.75 -12.65
CA ILE A 14 -2.13 -16.44 -13.92
C ILE A 14 -1.47 -15.50 -14.91
N GLU A 15 -0.47 -15.98 -15.66
CA GLU A 15 0.11 -15.24 -16.78
C GLU A 15 -0.83 -15.28 -17.99
N ALA A 16 -1.30 -14.12 -18.42
CA ALA A 16 -2.36 -13.98 -19.41
C ALA A 16 -1.98 -14.54 -20.79
N SER A 17 -0.72 -14.38 -21.22
CA SER A 17 -0.24 -14.90 -22.51
C SER A 17 -0.31 -16.42 -22.57
N THR A 18 0.11 -17.10 -21.50
CA THR A 18 0.07 -18.58 -21.46
C THR A 18 -1.35 -19.12 -21.36
N LEU A 19 -2.25 -18.39 -20.67
CA LEU A 19 -3.67 -18.74 -20.64
C LEU A 19 -4.34 -18.54 -22.00
N PHE A 20 -3.99 -17.48 -22.73
CA PHE A 20 -4.47 -17.27 -24.09
C PHE A 20 -4.04 -18.41 -25.02
N GLU A 21 -2.76 -18.78 -25.00
CA GLU A 21 -2.24 -19.89 -25.81
C GLU A 21 -2.87 -21.23 -25.41
N TYR A 22 -3.10 -21.48 -24.10
CA TYR A 22 -3.81 -22.66 -23.61
C TYR A 22 -5.25 -22.73 -24.14
N ASN A 23 -5.99 -21.64 -24.08
CA ASN A 23 -7.36 -21.57 -24.58
C ASN A 23 -7.46 -21.75 -26.11
N LYS A 24 -6.36 -21.48 -26.82
CA LYS A 24 -6.20 -21.77 -28.26
C LYS A 24 -5.73 -23.20 -28.56
N GLY A 25 -5.47 -24.01 -27.53
CA GLY A 25 -4.92 -25.37 -27.69
C GLY A 25 -3.44 -25.41 -28.04
N LEU A 26 -2.72 -24.29 -27.97
CA LEU A 26 -1.29 -24.19 -28.29
C LEU A 26 -0.37 -24.61 -27.14
N ARG A 27 -0.95 -24.85 -25.98
CA ARG A 27 -0.25 -25.35 -24.78
C ARG A 27 -1.09 -26.40 -24.06
N ASP A 28 -0.42 -27.30 -23.36
CA ASP A 28 -1.02 -28.33 -22.49
C ASP A 28 -1.36 -27.81 -21.08
N HIS A 29 -0.80 -26.67 -20.67
CA HIS A 29 -1.04 -26.00 -19.40
C HIS A 29 -0.79 -24.49 -19.51
N TYR A 30 -1.40 -23.73 -18.61
CA TYR A 30 -1.11 -22.31 -18.41
C TYR A 30 -0.27 -22.09 -17.16
N GLU A 31 0.58 -21.06 -17.16
CA GLU A 31 1.44 -20.72 -16.04
C GLU A 31 0.67 -19.96 -14.98
N TYR A 32 0.76 -20.42 -13.75
CA TYR A 32 0.19 -19.72 -12.60
C TYR A 32 1.05 -19.92 -11.36
N LYS A 33 0.88 -19.01 -10.42
CA LYS A 33 1.40 -19.12 -9.06
C LYS A 33 0.29 -18.84 -8.08
N ASP A 34 0.42 -19.38 -6.88
CA ASP A 34 -0.47 -19.05 -5.79
C ASP A 34 -0.19 -17.62 -5.33
N ALA A 35 -1.25 -16.86 -5.07
CA ALA A 35 -1.20 -15.52 -4.52
C ALA A 35 -2.25 -15.37 -3.41
N MET A 36 -2.08 -14.36 -2.58
CA MET A 36 -3.02 -14.06 -1.51
C MET A 36 -3.93 -12.91 -1.92
N PHE A 37 -5.23 -13.12 -1.87
CA PHE A 37 -6.24 -12.08 -1.85
C PHE A 37 -6.40 -11.65 -0.40
N THR A 38 -5.78 -10.52 -0.05
CA THR A 38 -5.56 -10.08 1.32
C THR A 38 -6.87 -9.76 2.05
N ASN A 39 -6.84 -9.77 3.37
CA ASN A 39 -7.94 -9.32 4.22
C ASN A 39 -8.38 -7.92 3.77
N SER A 40 -9.67 -7.75 3.55
CA SER A 40 -10.28 -6.49 3.09
C SER A 40 -11.79 -6.57 3.23
N LEU A 41 -12.47 -5.43 3.23
CA LEU A 41 -13.95 -5.41 3.21
C LEU A 41 -14.50 -6.11 1.96
N PHE A 42 -13.78 -6.04 0.84
CA PHE A 42 -14.17 -6.76 -0.37
C PHE A 42 -13.95 -8.28 -0.24
N LYS A 43 -12.95 -8.74 0.53
CA LYS A 43 -12.81 -10.17 0.84
C LYS A 43 -14.03 -10.67 1.61
N ASP A 44 -14.53 -9.89 2.58
CA ASP A 44 -15.71 -10.28 3.36
C ASP A 44 -16.93 -10.41 2.46
N PHE A 45 -17.14 -9.47 1.54
CA PHE A 45 -18.15 -9.58 0.50
C PHE A 45 -18.03 -10.89 -0.31
N ILE A 46 -16.81 -11.27 -0.72
CA ILE A 46 -16.58 -12.55 -1.44
C ILE A 46 -16.90 -13.75 -0.57
N MET A 47 -16.55 -13.70 0.72
CA MET A 47 -16.86 -14.80 1.66
C MET A 47 -18.35 -14.99 1.90
N GLU A 48 -19.13 -13.91 1.89
CA GLU A 48 -20.58 -13.95 2.07
C GLU A 48 -21.33 -14.39 0.82
N ASN A 49 -20.86 -13.98 -0.36
CA ASN A 49 -21.58 -14.09 -1.62
C ASN A 49 -20.99 -15.13 -2.58
N GLY A 50 -19.77 -15.59 -2.35
CA GLY A 50 -19.06 -16.51 -3.21
C GLY A 50 -19.24 -17.98 -2.87
N MET A 51 -18.60 -18.84 -3.67
CA MET A 51 -18.57 -20.29 -3.43
C MET A 51 -17.39 -20.63 -2.52
N ARG A 52 -17.68 -21.13 -1.34
CA ARG A 52 -16.66 -21.53 -0.36
C ARG A 52 -15.93 -22.80 -0.77
N THR A 53 -14.59 -22.78 -0.70
CA THR A 53 -13.76 -23.97 -0.73
C THR A 53 -13.19 -24.23 0.67
N TRP A 54 -13.65 -25.30 1.31
CA TRP A 54 -13.49 -25.50 2.75
C TRP A 54 -12.14 -26.07 3.20
N LYS A 55 -11.31 -26.59 2.28
CA LYS A 55 -10.15 -27.39 2.70
C LYS A 55 -8.82 -26.65 2.75
N ASP A 56 -8.66 -25.57 2.00
CA ASP A 56 -7.37 -24.89 1.81
C ASP A 56 -7.47 -23.36 1.83
N GLU A 57 -8.61 -22.83 2.33
CA GLU A 57 -8.87 -21.37 2.40
C GLU A 57 -8.63 -20.67 1.05
N SER A 58 -8.91 -21.38 -0.03
CA SER A 58 -8.80 -20.90 -1.39
C SER A 58 -10.16 -20.59 -1.99
N THR A 59 -10.16 -19.70 -2.98
CA THR A 59 -11.36 -19.42 -3.77
C THR A 59 -11.07 -19.48 -5.26
N LYS A 60 -12.08 -19.92 -6.02
CA LYS A 60 -12.12 -19.83 -7.48
C LYS A 60 -12.99 -18.67 -7.96
N ASP A 61 -13.55 -17.87 -7.06
CA ASP A 61 -14.46 -16.79 -7.43
C ASP A 61 -13.72 -15.56 -7.95
N ILE A 62 -12.47 -15.37 -7.53
CA ILE A 62 -11.61 -14.30 -7.98
C ILE A 62 -10.23 -14.83 -8.39
N ILE A 63 -9.67 -14.29 -9.46
CA ILE A 63 -8.32 -14.57 -9.94
C ILE A 63 -7.59 -13.26 -10.25
N CYS A 64 -6.27 -13.32 -10.26
CA CYS A 64 -5.43 -12.24 -10.74
C CYS A 64 -4.81 -12.63 -12.08
N LEU A 65 -4.85 -11.73 -13.07
CA LEU A 65 -4.11 -11.89 -14.32
C LEU A 65 -2.93 -10.93 -14.37
N GLU A 66 -1.77 -11.45 -14.77
CA GLU A 66 -0.58 -10.67 -15.08
C GLU A 66 -0.38 -10.61 -16.59
N PHE A 67 -0.10 -9.43 -17.11
CA PHE A 67 0.17 -9.17 -18.53
C PHE A 67 1.64 -8.80 -18.70
N ASN A 68 2.53 -9.76 -18.47
CA ASN A 68 3.98 -9.53 -18.53
C ASN A 68 4.52 -9.68 -19.95
N TYR A 69 3.95 -10.60 -20.72
CA TYR A 69 4.43 -11.00 -22.05
C TYR A 69 3.29 -10.99 -23.08
N GLY A 70 3.68 -10.88 -24.35
CA GLY A 70 2.81 -11.21 -25.48
C GLY A 70 2.91 -12.68 -25.86
N THR A 71 2.11 -13.10 -26.85
CA THR A 71 2.19 -14.44 -27.45
C THR A 71 3.26 -14.50 -28.53
N ARG A 72 3.60 -15.69 -28.99
CA ARG A 72 4.58 -15.93 -30.03
C ARG A 72 3.91 -16.16 -31.37
N SER A 73 4.56 -15.70 -32.46
CA SER A 73 4.25 -16.17 -33.80
C SER A 73 4.78 -17.61 -33.97
N TYR A 74 4.33 -18.27 -35.03
CA TYR A 74 4.89 -19.58 -35.40
C TYR A 74 6.43 -19.51 -35.56
N GLU A 75 6.94 -18.48 -36.24
CA GLU A 75 8.38 -18.28 -36.44
C GLU A 75 9.13 -18.07 -35.12
N ASP A 76 8.53 -17.34 -34.19
CA ASP A 76 9.12 -17.12 -32.86
C ASP A 76 9.15 -18.43 -32.04
N GLU A 77 8.11 -19.26 -32.15
CA GLU A 77 8.08 -20.58 -31.51
C GLU A 77 9.11 -21.53 -32.11
N ILE A 78 9.24 -21.59 -33.42
CA ILE A 78 10.29 -22.38 -34.09
C ILE A 78 11.68 -21.94 -33.63
N LYS A 79 11.97 -20.63 -33.56
CA LYS A 79 13.24 -20.12 -33.03
C LYS A 79 13.45 -20.53 -31.57
N HIS A 80 12.40 -20.52 -30.78
CA HIS A 80 12.48 -20.96 -29.37
C HIS A 80 12.83 -22.45 -29.26
N ILE A 81 12.14 -23.31 -30.01
CA ILE A 81 12.42 -24.75 -30.06
C ILE A 81 13.87 -25.00 -30.55
N GLN A 82 14.33 -24.26 -31.56
CA GLN A 82 15.73 -24.34 -32.04
C GLN A 82 16.74 -23.98 -30.93
N LYS A 83 16.44 -22.95 -30.11
CA LYS A 83 17.29 -22.59 -28.96
C LYS A 83 17.33 -23.72 -27.92
N ILE A 84 16.17 -24.32 -27.59
CA ILE A 84 16.10 -25.48 -26.68
C ILE A 84 16.92 -26.66 -27.25
N ALA A 85 16.79 -26.94 -28.54
CA ALA A 85 17.52 -28.01 -29.22
C ALA A 85 19.03 -27.77 -29.19
N ARG A 86 19.48 -26.52 -29.36
CA ARG A 86 20.91 -26.16 -29.27
C ARG A 86 21.46 -26.41 -27.87
N ASN A 87 20.73 -25.98 -26.84
CA ASN A 87 21.15 -26.20 -25.45
C ASN A 87 21.18 -27.71 -25.11
N ALA A 88 20.16 -28.46 -25.52
CA ALA A 88 20.13 -29.91 -25.31
C ALA A 88 21.30 -30.65 -26.00
N ARG A 89 21.74 -30.19 -27.19
CA ARG A 89 22.93 -30.73 -27.86
C ARG A 89 24.22 -30.48 -27.07
N LEU A 90 24.35 -29.32 -26.45
CA LEU A 90 25.50 -28.99 -25.59
C LEU A 90 25.52 -29.87 -24.34
N GLU A 91 24.37 -30.00 -23.67
CA GLU A 91 24.23 -30.89 -22.49
C GLU A 91 24.49 -32.37 -22.85
N TYR A 92 24.06 -32.84 -24.02
CA TYR A 92 24.33 -34.18 -24.49
C TYR A 92 25.84 -34.45 -24.67
N LYS A 93 26.57 -33.46 -25.26
CA LYS A 93 28.04 -33.56 -25.39
C LYS A 93 28.71 -33.68 -24.03
N LEU A 94 28.29 -32.88 -23.05
CA LEU A 94 28.79 -32.93 -21.67
C LEU A 94 28.46 -34.26 -20.97
N ALA A 95 27.24 -34.74 -21.12
CA ALA A 95 26.84 -36.04 -20.57
C ALA A 95 27.62 -37.22 -21.17
N LYS A 96 27.92 -37.17 -22.47
CA LYS A 96 28.74 -38.18 -23.15
C LYS A 96 30.18 -38.17 -22.65
N SER A 97 30.75 -37.00 -22.37
CA SER A 97 32.10 -36.91 -21.81
C SER A 97 32.22 -37.38 -20.35
N SER A 98 31.10 -37.32 -19.58
CA SER A 98 31.07 -37.79 -18.17
C SER A 98 30.83 -39.28 -17.99
N GLY A 99 30.49 -40.02 -19.05
CA GLY A 99 30.25 -41.47 -19.03
C GLY A 99 29.03 -41.95 -18.22
N SER A 100 28.07 -41.09 -17.89
CA SER A 100 26.91 -41.40 -17.07
C SER A 100 25.71 -41.89 -17.91
N ASP A 101 25.38 -43.17 -17.86
CA ASP A 101 24.23 -43.77 -18.55
C ASP A 101 22.89 -43.13 -18.20
N LEU A 102 22.71 -42.71 -16.93
CA LEU A 102 21.49 -42.06 -16.48
C LEU A 102 21.32 -40.67 -17.13
N GLN A 103 22.41 -39.95 -17.29
CA GLN A 103 22.39 -38.63 -17.96
C GLN A 103 22.13 -38.82 -19.46
N LEU A 104 22.69 -39.83 -20.10
CA LEU A 104 22.45 -40.11 -21.52
C LEU A 104 20.98 -40.42 -21.78
N LYS A 105 20.35 -41.30 -20.99
CA LYS A 105 18.90 -41.61 -21.10
C LYS A 105 18.02 -40.32 -20.92
N ARG A 106 18.40 -39.43 -19.99
CA ARG A 106 17.70 -38.13 -19.82
C ARG A 106 17.79 -37.26 -21.07
N GLN A 107 18.94 -37.24 -21.74
CA GLN A 107 19.13 -36.45 -22.96
C GLN A 107 18.39 -37.05 -24.17
N GLU A 108 18.31 -38.37 -24.29
CA GLU A 108 17.49 -39.03 -25.31
C GLU A 108 15.99 -38.68 -25.15
N ASN A 109 15.49 -38.70 -23.90
CA ASN A 109 14.13 -38.24 -23.62
C ASN A 109 13.91 -36.77 -23.97
N LYS A 110 14.89 -35.89 -23.70
CA LYS A 110 14.83 -34.47 -24.14
C LYS A 110 14.76 -34.36 -25.67
N LYS A 111 15.58 -35.12 -26.40
CA LYS A 111 15.57 -35.14 -27.88
C LYS A 111 14.20 -35.56 -28.43
N ARG A 112 13.57 -36.58 -27.84
CA ARG A 112 12.22 -37.04 -28.25
C ARG A 112 11.18 -35.93 -28.01
N LYS A 113 11.20 -35.27 -26.83
CA LYS A 113 10.32 -34.17 -26.50
C LYS A 113 10.49 -32.99 -27.47
N ILE A 114 11.71 -32.64 -27.87
CA ILE A 114 11.98 -31.58 -28.85
C ILE A 114 11.37 -31.93 -30.20
N ALA A 115 11.47 -33.19 -30.65
CA ALA A 115 10.85 -33.64 -31.90
C ALA A 115 9.31 -33.57 -31.85
N GLU A 116 8.73 -33.88 -30.69
CA GLU A 116 7.29 -33.75 -30.41
C GLU A 116 6.87 -32.27 -30.48
N LEU A 117 7.65 -31.35 -29.89
CA LEU A 117 7.39 -29.89 -29.96
C LEU A 117 7.41 -29.38 -31.41
N TYR A 118 8.38 -29.78 -32.23
CA TYR A 118 8.41 -29.40 -33.65
C TYR A 118 7.19 -29.92 -34.40
N ARG A 119 6.81 -31.18 -34.18
CA ARG A 119 5.63 -31.78 -34.84
C ARG A 119 4.38 -31.02 -34.45
N PHE A 120 4.20 -30.76 -33.18
CA PHE A 120 3.07 -29.99 -32.65
C PHE A 120 3.00 -28.59 -33.25
N ALA A 121 4.12 -27.82 -33.21
CA ALA A 121 4.15 -26.47 -33.78
C ALA A 121 3.82 -26.44 -35.27
N ASN A 122 4.29 -27.43 -36.04
CA ASN A 122 3.96 -27.53 -37.47
C ASN A 122 2.48 -27.89 -37.73
N GLN A 123 1.87 -28.74 -36.88
CA GLN A 123 0.46 -29.11 -36.99
C GLN A 123 -0.47 -27.94 -36.68
N HIS A 124 -0.05 -27.04 -35.79
CA HIS A 124 -0.84 -25.88 -35.35
C HIS A 124 -0.32 -24.55 -35.93
N LYS A 125 0.37 -24.59 -37.06
CA LYS A 125 1.00 -23.41 -37.65
C LYS A 125 0.08 -22.21 -37.78
N ASP A 126 -1.15 -22.44 -38.21
CA ASP A 126 -2.15 -21.39 -38.49
C ASP A 126 -2.87 -20.90 -37.24
N ASP A 127 -2.72 -21.61 -36.11
CA ASP A 127 -3.32 -21.22 -34.81
C ASP A 127 -2.46 -20.21 -34.03
N TYR A 128 -1.17 -20.08 -34.41
CA TYR A 128 -0.28 -19.11 -33.78
C TYR A 128 -0.64 -17.68 -34.15
N ASP A 129 -1.02 -16.91 -33.15
CA ASP A 129 -1.46 -15.53 -33.27
C ASP A 129 -0.58 -14.64 -32.37
N LYS A 130 0.35 -13.89 -33.00
CA LYS A 130 1.24 -12.98 -32.28
C LYS A 130 0.47 -11.76 -31.80
N LYS A 131 0.28 -11.69 -30.49
CA LYS A 131 -0.33 -10.53 -29.83
C LYS A 131 0.63 -9.91 -28.83
N SER A 132 0.65 -8.59 -28.78
CA SER A 132 1.25 -7.85 -27.70
C SER A 132 0.49 -8.10 -26.38
N LYS A 133 1.13 -7.84 -25.26
CA LYS A 133 0.45 -7.91 -23.95
C LYS A 133 -0.71 -6.92 -23.83
N GLU A 134 -0.65 -5.80 -24.53
CA GLU A 134 -1.70 -4.79 -24.63
C GLU A 134 -2.94 -5.30 -25.37
N GLU A 135 -2.75 -6.01 -26.48
CA GLU A 135 -3.84 -6.62 -27.24
C GLU A 135 -4.52 -7.74 -26.46
N ILE A 136 -3.75 -8.62 -25.78
CA ILE A 136 -4.31 -9.67 -24.91
C ILE A 136 -5.12 -9.04 -23.77
N ARG A 137 -4.59 -7.97 -23.17
CA ARG A 137 -5.28 -7.26 -22.10
C ARG A 137 -6.60 -6.66 -22.58
N THR A 138 -6.60 -6.00 -23.74
CA THR A 138 -7.80 -5.40 -24.31
C THR A 138 -8.85 -6.46 -24.63
N LEU A 139 -8.44 -7.60 -25.18
CA LEU A 139 -9.33 -8.74 -25.45
C LEU A 139 -9.97 -9.25 -24.15
N PHE A 140 -9.15 -9.55 -23.13
CA PHE A 140 -9.65 -10.08 -21.85
C PHE A 140 -10.50 -9.08 -21.07
N TYR A 141 -10.26 -7.77 -21.24
CA TYR A 141 -11.10 -6.73 -20.62
C TYR A 141 -12.49 -6.67 -21.23
N ASN A 142 -12.59 -6.86 -22.55
CA ASN A 142 -13.84 -6.75 -23.29
C ASN A 142 -14.66 -8.04 -23.21
N GLU A 143 -14.02 -9.18 -23.40
CA GLU A 143 -14.68 -10.47 -23.56
C GLU A 143 -14.67 -11.33 -22.29
N GLY A 144 -13.80 -11.00 -21.34
CA GLY A 144 -13.51 -11.89 -20.22
C GLY A 144 -12.57 -13.02 -20.61
N VAL A 145 -12.45 -14.01 -19.75
CA VAL A 145 -11.56 -15.16 -19.98
C VAL A 145 -12.06 -16.41 -19.30
N SER A 146 -11.92 -17.56 -19.95
CA SER A 146 -12.22 -18.87 -19.38
C SER A 146 -10.97 -19.51 -18.81
N VAL A 147 -11.10 -20.09 -17.61
CA VAL A 147 -10.03 -20.85 -16.94
C VAL A 147 -10.53 -22.26 -16.66
N GLU A 148 -9.78 -23.24 -17.11
CA GLU A 148 -10.05 -24.64 -16.84
C GLU A 148 -9.34 -25.08 -15.56
N TYR A 149 -10.08 -25.76 -14.69
CA TYR A 149 -9.58 -26.37 -13.47
C TYR A 149 -9.69 -27.88 -13.57
N LEU A 150 -8.54 -28.56 -13.46
CA LEU A 150 -8.45 -30.01 -13.50
C LEU A 150 -8.30 -30.58 -12.08
N THR A 151 -9.14 -31.55 -11.72
CA THR A 151 -8.97 -32.33 -10.51
C THR A 151 -8.55 -33.74 -10.90
N PHE A 152 -7.48 -34.25 -10.30
CA PHE A 152 -6.91 -35.54 -10.63
C PHE A 152 -7.25 -36.61 -9.59
N LYS A 153 -7.38 -37.85 -10.01
CA LYS A 153 -7.39 -39.03 -9.15
C LYS A 153 -5.96 -39.39 -8.70
N LYS A 154 -5.82 -40.21 -7.66
CA LYS A 154 -4.51 -40.66 -7.14
C LYS A 154 -3.54 -41.24 -8.18
N ARG A 155 -4.04 -41.70 -9.34
CA ARG A 155 -3.24 -42.26 -10.44
C ARG A 155 -2.97 -41.28 -11.59
N GLY A 156 -3.24 -39.98 -11.41
CA GLY A 156 -3.01 -38.98 -12.45
C GLY A 156 -4.11 -38.85 -13.50
N GLU A 157 -5.16 -39.67 -13.46
CA GLU A 157 -6.32 -39.55 -14.35
C GLU A 157 -7.17 -38.32 -13.96
N VAL A 158 -7.67 -37.57 -14.94
CA VAL A 158 -8.59 -36.45 -14.72
C VAL A 158 -9.88 -36.97 -14.11
N LYS A 159 -10.16 -36.55 -12.87
CA LYS A 159 -11.39 -36.86 -12.14
C LYS A 159 -12.54 -35.94 -12.52
N ARG A 160 -12.24 -34.65 -12.66
CA ARG A 160 -13.23 -33.60 -12.93
C ARG A 160 -12.56 -32.47 -13.70
N ARG A 161 -13.28 -31.97 -14.67
CA ARG A 161 -12.94 -30.78 -15.47
C ARG A 161 -14.00 -29.72 -15.19
N GLU A 162 -13.58 -28.53 -14.80
CA GLU A 162 -14.47 -27.41 -14.50
C GLU A 162 -13.94 -26.17 -15.25
N ILE A 163 -14.78 -25.58 -16.08
CA ILE A 163 -14.45 -24.35 -16.80
C ILE A 163 -15.23 -23.21 -16.16
N ILE A 164 -14.54 -22.16 -15.75
CA ILE A 164 -15.13 -20.96 -15.15
C ILE A 164 -14.79 -19.78 -16.03
N HIS A 165 -15.81 -19.02 -16.40
CA HIS A 165 -15.65 -17.74 -17.10
C HIS A 165 -15.54 -16.61 -16.11
N TYR A 166 -14.57 -15.70 -16.36
CA TYR A 166 -14.26 -14.55 -15.52
C TYR A 166 -14.35 -13.26 -16.32
N LYS A 167 -14.85 -12.20 -15.67
CA LYS A 167 -14.88 -10.83 -16.20
C LYS A 167 -13.95 -9.93 -15.42
N MET A 168 -13.35 -8.97 -16.11
CA MET A 168 -12.48 -7.96 -15.51
C MET A 168 -13.29 -7.10 -14.54
N LEU A 169 -12.83 -7.00 -13.29
CA LEU A 169 -13.51 -6.28 -12.23
C LEU A 169 -12.83 -4.93 -11.94
N TYR A 170 -11.56 -4.96 -11.59
CA TYR A 170 -10.77 -3.76 -11.34
C TYR A 170 -9.26 -4.02 -11.49
N ARG A 171 -8.52 -2.93 -11.62
CA ARG A 171 -7.05 -2.92 -11.61
C ARG A 171 -6.55 -2.29 -10.32
N SER A 172 -5.70 -2.99 -9.60
CA SER A 172 -5.06 -2.47 -8.40
C SER A 172 -4.07 -1.36 -8.76
N THR A 173 -4.19 -0.18 -8.13
CA THR A 173 -3.30 0.97 -8.36
C THR A 173 -1.85 0.66 -8.04
N GLY A 174 -1.55 -0.03 -6.94
CA GLY A 174 -0.20 -0.41 -6.53
C GLY A 174 0.49 -1.41 -7.47
N LYS A 175 -0.27 -2.12 -8.31
CA LYS A 175 0.23 -3.10 -9.28
C LYS A 175 0.12 -2.62 -10.72
N ALA A 176 -0.26 -1.38 -10.95
CA ALA A 176 -0.44 -0.83 -12.29
C ALA A 176 0.81 -0.99 -13.18
N LYS A 177 1.99 -0.81 -12.63
CA LYS A 177 3.27 -0.98 -13.35
C LYS A 177 3.54 -2.43 -13.78
N LYS A 178 3.01 -3.42 -13.05
CA LYS A 178 3.16 -4.86 -13.35
C LYS A 178 2.01 -5.42 -14.20
N GLY A 179 1.03 -4.61 -14.57
CA GLY A 179 -0.09 -5.04 -15.39
C GLY A 179 -1.09 -5.99 -14.74
N SER A 180 -1.03 -6.21 -13.42
CA SER A 180 -1.93 -7.13 -12.71
C SER A 180 -3.36 -6.61 -12.65
N CYS A 181 -4.33 -7.47 -12.90
CA CYS A 181 -5.75 -7.15 -12.87
C CYS A 181 -6.55 -8.22 -12.16
N MET A 182 -7.59 -7.81 -11.46
CA MET A 182 -8.51 -8.70 -10.77
C MET A 182 -9.70 -9.03 -11.65
N PHE A 183 -9.96 -10.32 -11.80
CA PHE A 183 -11.08 -10.88 -12.54
C PHE A 183 -11.96 -11.68 -11.59
N ILE A 184 -13.27 -11.56 -11.75
CA ILE A 184 -14.25 -12.26 -10.92
C ILE A 184 -15.11 -13.19 -11.78
N ARG A 185 -15.54 -14.30 -11.20
CA ARG A 185 -16.48 -15.24 -11.81
C ARG A 185 -17.71 -14.51 -12.35
N ASP A 186 -18.13 -14.81 -13.57
CA ASP A 186 -19.23 -14.13 -14.24
C ASP A 186 -20.53 -14.10 -13.42
N SER A 187 -20.86 -15.19 -12.73
CA SER A 187 -22.05 -15.26 -11.88
C SER A 187 -22.08 -14.26 -10.71
N LEU A 188 -20.90 -13.79 -10.25
CA LEU A 188 -20.77 -12.79 -9.20
C LEU A 188 -20.49 -11.38 -9.73
N PHE A 189 -20.21 -11.25 -11.02
CA PHE A 189 -19.71 -9.99 -11.61
C PHE A 189 -20.62 -8.81 -11.35
N LYS A 190 -21.94 -8.95 -11.62
CA LYS A 190 -22.89 -7.84 -11.42
C LYS A 190 -22.92 -7.40 -9.96
N LYS A 191 -23.07 -8.36 -9.03
CA LYS A 191 -23.18 -8.07 -7.59
C LYS A 191 -21.89 -7.45 -7.04
N ALA A 192 -20.73 -7.97 -7.44
CA ALA A 192 -19.42 -7.42 -7.04
C ALA A 192 -19.17 -6.03 -7.63
N ARG A 193 -19.60 -5.78 -8.85
CA ARG A 193 -19.51 -4.47 -9.48
C ARG A 193 -20.38 -3.46 -8.77
N ASP A 194 -21.64 -3.81 -8.48
CA ASP A 194 -22.56 -2.93 -7.75
C ASP A 194 -22.03 -2.62 -6.33
N PHE A 195 -21.42 -3.60 -5.68
CA PHE A 195 -20.74 -3.39 -4.41
C PHE A 195 -19.55 -2.43 -4.53
N LEU A 196 -18.61 -2.69 -5.44
CA LEU A 196 -17.40 -1.86 -5.59
C LEU A 196 -17.68 -0.42 -6.03
N TYR A 197 -18.63 -0.25 -6.91
CA TYR A 197 -18.93 1.05 -7.55
C TYR A 197 -20.16 1.75 -6.95
N MET A 198 -20.77 1.22 -5.90
CA MET A 198 -21.95 1.81 -5.25
C MET A 198 -23.10 2.12 -6.25
N GLY A 199 -23.27 1.32 -7.28
CA GLY A 199 -24.28 1.57 -8.32
C GLY A 199 -23.95 2.71 -9.30
N ILE A 200 -22.80 3.36 -9.19
CA ILE A 200 -22.37 4.44 -10.09
C ILE A 200 -22.33 3.94 -11.53
N LYS A 201 -23.02 4.65 -12.42
CA LYS A 201 -22.98 4.39 -13.87
C LYS A 201 -21.65 4.85 -14.43
N LEU A 202 -20.83 3.90 -14.93
CA LEU A 202 -19.53 4.24 -15.49
C LEU A 202 -19.71 4.98 -16.83
N PRO A 203 -19.09 6.16 -17.01
CA PRO A 203 -19.08 6.84 -18.30
C PRO A 203 -18.26 6.01 -19.31
N LYS A 204 -18.68 6.00 -20.58
CA LYS A 204 -18.00 5.21 -21.62
C LYS A 204 -16.60 5.71 -21.93
N HIS A 205 -16.39 7.03 -21.98
CA HIS A 205 -15.11 7.67 -22.30
C HIS A 205 -15.02 9.05 -21.63
N ASN A 206 -14.23 9.22 -20.59
CA ASN A 206 -13.78 10.53 -20.11
C ASN A 206 -12.74 10.38 -18.96
N ALA A 207 -12.18 11.51 -18.51
CA ALA A 207 -11.23 11.54 -17.39
C ALA A 207 -11.82 11.00 -16.07
N LYS A 208 -13.13 11.17 -15.84
CA LYS A 208 -13.83 10.64 -14.65
C LYS A 208 -13.74 9.11 -14.54
N LEU A 209 -13.65 8.37 -15.67
CA LEU A 209 -13.49 6.91 -15.64
C LEU A 209 -12.18 6.49 -14.99
N VAL A 210 -11.11 7.23 -15.23
CA VAL A 210 -9.79 6.99 -14.61
C VAL A 210 -9.86 7.20 -13.10
N GLU A 211 -10.51 8.27 -12.65
CA GLU A 211 -10.70 8.56 -11.22
C GLU A 211 -11.57 7.51 -10.53
N ILE A 212 -12.70 7.14 -11.10
CA ILE A 212 -13.56 6.07 -10.56
C ILE A 212 -12.75 4.77 -10.42
N SER A 213 -11.98 4.42 -11.45
CA SER A 213 -11.14 3.22 -11.46
C SER A 213 -10.03 3.26 -10.40
N ALA A 214 -9.62 4.45 -9.95
CA ALA A 214 -8.64 4.62 -8.88
C ALA A 214 -9.27 4.49 -7.48
N TYR A 215 -10.53 4.92 -7.32
CA TYR A 215 -11.18 4.98 -6.00
C TYR A 215 -12.08 3.77 -5.68
N ALA A 216 -12.74 3.18 -6.66
CA ALA A 216 -13.57 2.00 -6.42
C ALA A 216 -12.82 0.85 -5.72
N PRO A 217 -11.53 0.54 -6.04
CA PRO A 217 -10.80 -0.50 -5.36
C PRO A 217 -10.37 -0.17 -3.91
N LEU A 218 -10.65 1.01 -3.37
CA LEU A 218 -10.25 1.37 -1.99
C LEU A 218 -10.78 0.37 -0.96
N ILE A 219 -11.97 -0.17 -1.17
CA ILE A 219 -12.59 -1.18 -0.31
C ILE A 219 -11.89 -2.55 -0.39
N SER A 220 -11.06 -2.77 -1.40
CA SER A 220 -10.21 -3.97 -1.53
C SER A 220 -8.79 -3.79 -0.96
N SER A 221 -8.52 -2.65 -0.31
CA SER A 221 -7.25 -2.41 0.38
C SER A 221 -7.04 -3.46 1.46
N ALA A 222 -5.79 -3.94 1.59
CA ALA A 222 -5.42 -4.83 2.68
C ALA A 222 -5.65 -4.15 4.04
N ILE A 223 -6.35 -4.81 4.95
CA ILE A 223 -6.64 -4.30 6.29
C ILE A 223 -5.98 -5.16 7.36
N VAL A 224 -5.60 -4.51 8.46
CA VAL A 224 -5.05 -5.14 9.66
C VAL A 224 -6.08 -5.24 10.78
N GLY A 225 -7.22 -4.58 10.63
CA GLY A 225 -8.33 -4.59 11.57
C GLY A 225 -9.51 -3.78 11.05
N LYS A 226 -10.53 -3.63 11.87
CA LYS A 226 -11.74 -2.88 11.59
C LYS A 226 -12.13 -2.04 12.78
N VAL A 227 -12.88 -0.96 12.53
CA VAL A 227 -13.53 -0.15 13.56
C VAL A 227 -14.96 0.13 13.09
N LYS A 228 -15.91 0.09 14.03
CA LYS A 228 -17.30 0.48 13.76
C LYS A 228 -17.45 1.97 13.95
N ILE A 229 -17.99 2.65 12.96
CA ILE A 229 -18.32 4.07 12.99
C ILE A 229 -19.67 4.24 12.31
N ASN A 230 -20.64 4.81 13.03
CA ASN A 230 -21.90 5.16 12.41
C ASN A 230 -21.66 6.28 11.39
N PRO A 231 -21.98 6.11 10.09
CA PRO A 231 -21.75 7.15 9.10
C PRO A 231 -22.47 8.46 9.41
N ARG A 232 -23.60 8.40 10.16
CA ARG A 232 -24.36 9.57 10.58
C ARG A 232 -23.75 10.29 11.80
N ASN A 233 -22.78 9.69 12.47
CA ASN A 233 -22.00 10.29 13.55
C ASN A 233 -20.64 10.85 13.02
N ILE A 234 -20.48 10.90 11.70
CA ILE A 234 -19.31 11.50 11.05
C ILE A 234 -19.66 12.93 10.67
N LEU A 235 -19.02 13.90 11.30
CA LEU A 235 -19.10 15.31 10.92
C LEU A 235 -18.19 15.55 9.70
N ILE A 236 -18.80 15.86 8.57
CA ILE A 236 -18.08 16.12 7.31
C ILE A 236 -18.17 17.61 7.00
N LEU A 237 -17.04 18.30 7.10
CA LEU A 237 -16.94 19.73 6.85
C LEU A 237 -16.36 20.03 5.47
N LYS A 238 -16.56 21.23 4.97
CA LYS A 238 -15.86 21.71 3.77
C LYS A 238 -14.39 21.94 4.11
N ASP A 239 -13.46 21.43 3.28
CA ASP A 239 -12.04 21.72 3.49
C ASP A 239 -11.72 23.19 3.25
N ILE A 240 -10.70 23.68 3.92
CA ILE A 240 -10.30 25.09 3.88
C ILE A 240 -9.05 25.23 3.02
N ASP A 241 -9.08 26.12 2.04
CA ASP A 241 -7.89 26.49 1.27
C ASP A 241 -7.08 27.56 2.01
N THR A 242 -5.85 27.23 2.35
CA THR A 242 -4.87 28.25 2.77
C THR A 242 -4.17 28.85 1.57
N LYS A 243 -3.80 30.11 1.69
CA LYS A 243 -3.14 30.88 0.64
C LYS A 243 -1.81 31.43 1.15
N TYR A 244 -0.79 31.34 0.33
CA TYR A 244 0.49 31.97 0.60
C TYR A 244 1.15 32.43 -0.72
N ARG A 245 2.02 33.42 -0.64
CA ARG A 245 2.70 33.99 -1.81
C ARG A 245 4.17 33.57 -1.81
N THR A 246 4.65 33.11 -2.96
CA THR A 246 6.04 32.64 -3.09
C THR A 246 6.50 32.70 -4.54
N LYS A 247 7.80 32.56 -4.75
CA LYS A 247 8.40 32.39 -6.07
C LYS A 247 8.12 31.00 -6.60
N VAL A 248 7.60 30.89 -7.82
CA VAL A 248 7.37 29.62 -8.51
C VAL A 248 7.94 29.63 -9.91
N ILE A 249 8.19 28.44 -10.44
CA ILE A 249 8.45 28.21 -11.87
C ILE A 249 7.27 27.40 -12.41
N SER A 250 6.46 28.03 -13.25
CA SER A 250 5.37 27.35 -13.96
C SER A 250 5.93 26.67 -15.21
N ILE A 251 5.51 25.44 -15.45
CA ILE A 251 5.74 24.75 -16.73
C ILE A 251 4.49 24.92 -17.58
N GLU A 252 4.58 25.81 -18.56
CA GLU A 252 3.48 26.10 -19.46
C GLU A 252 3.71 25.44 -20.83
N THR A 253 2.63 24.96 -21.42
CA THR A 253 2.68 24.29 -22.71
C THR A 253 2.02 25.17 -23.75
N ASP A 254 2.74 25.54 -24.81
CA ASP A 254 2.21 26.31 -25.93
C ASP A 254 1.28 25.48 -26.82
N ALA A 255 0.66 26.14 -27.81
CA ALA A 255 -0.24 25.49 -28.77
C ALA A 255 0.44 24.36 -29.60
N HIS A 256 1.77 24.39 -29.71
CA HIS A 256 2.59 23.38 -30.38
C HIS A 256 3.11 22.29 -29.43
N ARG A 257 2.64 22.27 -28.17
CA ARG A 257 3.07 21.33 -27.12
C ARG A 257 4.53 21.47 -26.70
N HIS A 258 5.17 22.62 -26.93
CA HIS A 258 6.48 22.90 -26.36
C HIS A 258 6.30 23.38 -24.91
N CYS A 259 7.06 22.80 -24.01
CA CYS A 259 7.05 23.20 -22.60
C CYS A 259 8.05 24.32 -22.37
N GLN A 260 7.61 25.40 -21.71
CA GLN A 260 8.44 26.53 -21.29
C GLN A 260 8.39 26.67 -19.78
N ALA A 261 9.52 26.95 -19.17
CA ALA A 261 9.62 27.25 -17.74
C ALA A 261 9.51 28.77 -17.54
N ILE A 262 8.42 29.22 -16.95
CA ILE A 262 8.15 30.67 -16.73
C ILE A 262 8.29 30.94 -15.24
N PRO A 263 9.26 31.78 -14.80
CA PRO A 263 9.39 32.19 -13.41
C PRO A 263 8.38 33.30 -13.06
N TYR A 264 7.75 33.13 -11.90
CA TYR A 264 6.92 34.15 -11.27
C TYR A 264 7.53 34.49 -9.91
N ASP A 265 7.88 35.75 -9.67
CA ASP A 265 8.50 36.18 -8.42
C ASP A 265 7.52 36.26 -7.24
N ASP A 266 6.25 36.45 -7.54
CA ASP A 266 5.17 36.60 -6.57
C ASP A 266 3.90 35.95 -7.07
N TYR A 267 3.72 34.67 -6.73
CA TYR A 267 2.59 33.84 -7.16
C TYR A 267 1.78 33.39 -5.95
N GLU A 268 0.46 33.53 -6.01
CA GLU A 268 -0.43 33.00 -4.98
C GLU A 268 -0.67 31.52 -5.20
N LEU A 269 -0.17 30.68 -4.29
CA LEU A 269 -0.48 29.28 -4.22
C LEU A 269 -1.61 29.04 -3.22
N LYS A 270 -2.38 27.99 -3.48
CA LYS A 270 -3.41 27.48 -2.58
C LYS A 270 -3.09 26.05 -2.21
N SER A 271 -3.25 25.71 -0.94
CA SER A 271 -3.17 24.36 -0.40
C SER A 271 -4.40 24.09 0.45
N THR A 272 -4.95 22.89 0.36
CA THR A 272 -6.00 22.44 1.27
C THR A 272 -5.43 22.15 2.65
N LEU A 273 -6.05 22.68 3.70
CA LEU A 273 -5.52 22.64 5.05
C LEU A 273 -5.47 21.22 5.64
N PHE A 274 -6.48 20.38 5.36
CA PHE A 274 -6.63 19.07 6.01
C PHE A 274 -6.37 17.86 5.11
N ASP A 275 -6.48 17.95 3.80
CA ASP A 275 -6.13 16.93 2.78
C ASP A 275 -6.39 15.47 3.19
N GLY A 276 -7.64 15.13 3.52
CA GLY A 276 -8.03 13.77 3.91
C GLY A 276 -7.65 13.37 5.33
N GLN A 277 -7.31 14.33 6.17
CA GLN A 277 -7.19 14.17 7.61
C GLN A 277 -8.55 13.94 8.25
N ALA A 278 -8.55 13.19 9.33
CA ALA A 278 -9.71 13.05 10.21
C ALA A 278 -9.25 13.03 11.68
N LEU A 279 -10.14 13.38 12.58
CA LEU A 279 -10.02 13.13 14.00
C LEU A 279 -11.04 12.07 14.38
N ILE A 280 -10.63 11.07 15.14
CA ILE A 280 -11.51 9.99 15.63
C ILE A 280 -11.50 10.02 17.15
N ASP A 281 -12.70 9.96 17.74
CA ASP A 281 -12.83 10.01 19.18
C ASP A 281 -12.13 8.82 19.87
N SER A 282 -11.47 9.11 20.99
CA SER A 282 -10.70 8.13 21.74
C SER A 282 -11.54 6.97 22.26
N SER A 283 -12.85 7.17 22.47
CA SER A 283 -13.76 6.14 22.97
C SER A 283 -13.97 4.99 21.99
N ILE A 284 -13.90 5.27 20.67
CA ILE A 284 -14.06 4.27 19.61
C ILE A 284 -12.73 3.90 18.95
N PHE A 285 -11.64 4.57 19.30
CA PHE A 285 -10.33 4.27 18.76
C PHE A 285 -9.88 2.87 19.15
N PRO A 286 -9.39 2.02 18.21
CA PRO A 286 -9.02 0.64 18.54
C PRO A 286 -7.88 0.59 19.57
N SER A 287 -8.02 -0.22 20.61
CA SER A 287 -7.06 -0.33 21.72
C SER A 287 -5.65 -0.77 21.29
N TRP A 288 -5.53 -1.45 20.16
CA TRP A 288 -4.25 -1.83 19.55
C TRP A 288 -3.68 -0.77 18.59
N GLY A 289 -4.47 0.26 18.27
CA GLY A 289 -4.05 1.37 17.44
C GLY A 289 -3.04 2.27 18.16
N ARG A 290 -2.22 2.98 17.39
CA ARG A 290 -1.18 3.88 17.92
C ARG A 290 -1.35 5.28 17.34
N GLY A 291 -2.13 6.11 18.05
CA GLY A 291 -2.31 7.53 17.77
C GLY A 291 -2.99 7.89 16.45
N TYR A 292 -2.96 7.03 15.42
CA TYR A 292 -3.71 7.20 14.19
C TYR A 292 -4.00 5.87 13.50
N VAL A 293 -5.01 5.86 12.62
CA VAL A 293 -5.37 4.75 11.75
C VAL A 293 -5.69 5.24 10.34
N LEU A 294 -5.27 4.50 9.31
CA LEU A 294 -5.69 4.75 7.93
C LEU A 294 -6.99 4.01 7.65
N LEU A 295 -8.07 4.74 7.51
CA LEU A 295 -9.41 4.19 7.27
C LEU A 295 -9.73 4.09 5.79
N ARG A 296 -10.46 3.03 5.44
CA ARG A 296 -11.00 2.78 4.09
C ARG A 296 -12.43 2.29 4.17
N HIS A 297 -13.23 2.80 3.28
CA HIS A 297 -14.57 2.31 2.95
C HIS A 297 -14.86 2.63 1.48
N HIS A 298 -16.11 2.48 1.01
CA HIS A 298 -16.51 2.85 -0.35
C HIS A 298 -16.15 4.31 -0.66
N PHE A 299 -15.27 4.52 -1.62
CA PHE A 299 -14.82 5.85 -2.05
C PHE A 299 -14.39 6.78 -0.90
N CYS A 300 -14.02 6.21 0.23
CA CYS A 300 -13.58 6.93 1.40
C CYS A 300 -12.13 6.55 1.75
N LYS A 301 -11.30 7.57 1.94
CA LYS A 301 -9.88 7.45 2.27
C LYS A 301 -9.50 8.54 3.24
N MET A 302 -9.22 8.18 4.50
CA MET A 302 -8.84 9.15 5.51
C MET A 302 -7.73 8.62 6.43
N ALA A 303 -6.96 9.55 7.01
CA ALA A 303 -6.05 9.30 8.11
C ALA A 303 -6.68 9.88 9.37
N ALA A 304 -7.19 9.02 10.22
CA ALA A 304 -7.91 9.39 11.42
C ALA A 304 -6.96 9.36 12.63
N PHE A 305 -6.73 10.52 13.23
CA PHE A 305 -5.88 10.72 14.40
C PHE A 305 -6.73 10.65 15.66
N CYS A 306 -6.22 9.95 16.69
CA CYS A 306 -6.92 9.77 17.95
C CYS A 306 -6.99 11.10 18.71
N ALA A 307 -8.20 11.56 18.98
CA ALA A 307 -8.48 12.81 19.69
C ALA A 307 -9.56 12.59 20.77
N ASN A 308 -9.52 13.38 21.82
CA ASN A 308 -10.54 13.44 22.86
C ASN A 308 -11.61 14.45 22.43
N ILE A 309 -12.34 14.12 21.35
CA ILE A 309 -13.33 15.04 20.73
C ILE A 309 -14.39 15.44 21.72
N GLN A 310 -14.89 14.50 22.51
CA GLN A 310 -15.96 14.74 23.46
C GLN A 310 -15.51 15.60 24.65
N ASP A 311 -14.21 15.47 25.08
CA ASP A 311 -13.67 16.36 26.12
C ASP A 311 -13.51 17.79 25.58
N PHE A 312 -13.05 17.95 24.31
CA PHE A 312 -12.99 19.26 23.68
C PHE A 312 -14.36 19.90 23.59
N TYR A 313 -15.41 19.18 23.18
CA TYR A 313 -16.75 19.74 23.08
C TYR A 313 -17.34 20.09 24.46
N ARG A 314 -17.08 19.30 25.51
CA ARG A 314 -17.48 19.68 26.88
C ARG A 314 -16.83 20.97 27.34
N ASP A 315 -15.54 21.12 27.07
CA ASP A 315 -14.82 22.35 27.44
C ASP A 315 -15.28 23.56 26.60
N TYR A 316 -15.56 23.35 25.31
CA TYR A 316 -15.95 24.41 24.41
C TYR A 316 -17.38 24.92 24.65
N PHE A 317 -18.33 24.00 24.82
CA PHE A 317 -19.76 24.31 24.96
C PHE A 317 -20.21 24.47 26.42
N GLY A 318 -19.44 24.00 27.39
CA GLY A 318 -19.79 24.05 28.80
C GLY A 318 -21.18 23.47 29.09
N ASP A 319 -22.02 24.21 29.77
CA ASP A 319 -23.38 23.80 30.13
C ASP A 319 -24.29 23.52 28.92
N ALA A 320 -23.96 24.04 27.74
CA ALA A 320 -24.74 23.80 26.52
C ALA A 320 -24.40 22.47 25.83
N TYR A 321 -23.36 21.75 26.27
CA TYR A 321 -22.86 20.54 25.59
C TYR A 321 -23.94 19.51 25.22
N GLU A 322 -24.88 19.23 26.15
CA GLU A 322 -25.93 18.20 25.93
C GLU A 322 -26.91 18.55 24.81
N ALA A 323 -27.07 19.84 24.51
CA ALA A 323 -28.04 20.35 23.50
C ALA A 323 -27.35 21.00 22.30
N ALA A 324 -26.01 21.11 22.34
CA ALA A 324 -25.26 21.75 21.26
C ALA A 324 -25.33 20.92 19.98
N THR A 325 -25.48 21.64 18.86
CA THR A 325 -25.50 21.05 17.51
C THR A 325 -24.53 21.80 16.60
N VAL A 326 -24.08 21.12 15.56
CA VAL A 326 -23.29 21.70 14.48
C VAL A 326 -23.80 21.18 13.14
N THR A 327 -23.83 22.02 12.13
CA THR A 327 -24.30 21.67 10.80
C THR A 327 -23.12 21.29 9.89
N ASP A 328 -23.20 20.14 9.23
CA ASP A 328 -22.18 19.67 8.28
C ASP A 328 -22.30 20.37 6.91
N MET A 329 -21.40 20.04 5.99
CA MET A 329 -21.39 20.61 4.64
C MET A 329 -22.62 20.22 3.78
N PHE A 330 -23.40 19.24 4.19
CA PHE A 330 -24.62 18.80 3.49
C PHE A 330 -25.88 19.43 4.07
N GLY A 331 -25.76 20.25 5.12
CA GLY A 331 -26.87 20.85 5.85
C GLY A 331 -27.50 19.92 6.88
N VAL A 332 -26.84 18.82 7.22
CA VAL A 332 -27.30 17.89 8.27
C VAL A 332 -26.83 18.41 9.63
N GLU A 333 -27.78 18.50 10.56
CA GLU A 333 -27.53 18.91 11.94
C GLU A 333 -27.10 17.68 12.79
N HIS A 334 -25.95 17.79 13.46
CA HIS A 334 -25.40 16.74 14.34
C HIS A 334 -25.40 17.23 15.79
N CYS A 335 -25.89 16.42 16.73
CA CYS A 335 -25.62 16.65 18.14
C CYS A 335 -24.13 16.43 18.42
N VAL A 336 -23.45 17.39 19.03
CA VAL A 336 -21.99 17.32 19.24
C VAL A 336 -21.59 16.10 20.06
N LYS A 337 -22.42 15.66 21.00
CA LYS A 337 -22.18 14.47 21.83
C LYS A 337 -22.20 13.14 21.09
N ASP A 338 -22.80 13.11 19.88
CA ASP A 338 -22.91 11.90 19.05
C ASP A 338 -21.82 11.82 17.98
N ILE A 339 -20.99 12.86 17.86
CA ILE A 339 -19.93 12.92 16.85
C ILE A 339 -18.77 11.97 17.26
N GLU A 340 -18.56 10.95 16.44
CA GLU A 340 -17.52 9.94 16.62
C GLU A 340 -16.26 10.22 15.79
N LEU A 341 -16.41 10.94 14.66
CA LEU A 341 -15.34 11.26 13.74
C LEU A 341 -15.59 12.59 13.04
N ILE A 342 -14.54 13.38 12.90
CA ILE A 342 -14.54 14.66 12.16
C ILE A 342 -13.65 14.51 10.93
N THR A 343 -14.11 14.93 9.75
CA THR A 343 -13.31 14.94 8.53
C THR A 343 -13.78 16.02 7.55
N THR A 344 -13.14 16.10 6.38
CA THR A 344 -13.50 17.04 5.33
C THR A 344 -13.83 16.35 4.01
N ASP A 345 -14.40 17.09 3.06
CA ASP A 345 -14.77 16.60 1.74
C ASP A 345 -13.60 15.99 0.96
N ASN A 346 -12.36 16.32 1.29
CA ASN A 346 -11.18 15.69 0.70
C ASN A 346 -10.99 14.23 1.09
N ALA A 347 -11.56 13.78 2.20
CA ALA A 347 -11.53 12.37 2.60
C ALA A 347 -12.54 11.51 1.82
N ILE A 348 -13.64 12.11 1.34
CA ILE A 348 -14.76 11.45 0.68
C ILE A 348 -14.69 11.68 -0.83
N LYS A 349 -14.38 10.63 -1.59
CA LYS A 349 -14.16 10.73 -3.04
C LYS A 349 -15.43 10.51 -3.87
N TRP A 350 -16.53 10.06 -3.25
CA TRP A 350 -17.81 9.80 -3.91
C TRP A 350 -18.54 11.08 -4.35
N LEU A 351 -18.30 12.23 -3.69
CA LEU A 351 -18.83 13.53 -4.13
C LEU A 351 -18.52 13.88 -5.59
N LYS A 352 -17.36 13.42 -6.08
CA LYS A 352 -16.94 13.65 -7.48
C LYS A 352 -17.84 12.93 -8.50
N PHE A 353 -18.70 12.00 -8.06
CA PHE A 353 -19.45 11.09 -8.92
C PHE A 353 -20.96 11.16 -8.70
N GLU A 354 -21.44 12.26 -8.14
CA GLU A 354 -22.88 12.54 -7.97
C GLU A 354 -23.61 11.50 -7.08
N VAL A 355 -22.86 10.89 -6.15
CA VAL A 355 -23.45 10.06 -5.09
C VAL A 355 -23.94 10.98 -3.97
N SER A 356 -25.14 10.74 -3.45
CA SER A 356 -25.65 11.51 -2.32
C SER A 356 -25.05 11.05 -0.99
N TYR A 357 -25.11 11.93 0.01
CA TYR A 357 -24.73 11.59 1.39
C TYR A 357 -25.54 10.39 1.93
N ASP A 358 -26.84 10.38 1.71
CA ASP A 358 -27.72 9.30 2.17
C ASP A 358 -27.42 7.96 1.49
N ASP A 359 -27.18 7.96 0.16
CA ASP A 359 -26.78 6.74 -0.56
C ASP A 359 -25.47 6.15 -0.01
N TRP A 360 -24.52 7.02 0.33
CA TRP A 360 -23.26 6.57 0.94
C TRP A 360 -23.47 6.04 2.36
N CYS A 361 -24.23 6.76 3.21
CA CYS A 361 -24.57 6.31 4.55
C CYS A 361 -25.27 4.94 4.51
N GLN A 362 -26.26 4.78 3.64
CA GLN A 362 -26.94 3.49 3.46
C GLN A 362 -25.96 2.37 3.09
N LYS A 363 -25.00 2.63 2.19
CA LYS A 363 -23.98 1.63 1.83
C LYS A 363 -23.06 1.26 2.99
N VAL A 364 -22.69 2.21 3.83
CA VAL A 364 -21.90 1.95 5.04
C VAL A 364 -22.71 1.13 6.04
N GLU A 365 -23.97 1.48 6.26
CA GLU A 365 -24.91 0.76 7.14
C GLU A 365 -25.17 -0.68 6.67
N GLU A 366 -25.41 -0.90 5.37
CA GLU A 366 -25.55 -2.23 4.75
C GLU A 366 -24.30 -3.12 4.97
N ASN A 367 -23.13 -2.53 5.16
CA ASN A 367 -21.86 -3.21 5.47
C ASN A 367 -21.54 -3.22 6.97
N GLY A 368 -22.54 -3.06 7.84
CA GLY A 368 -22.40 -3.16 9.30
C GLY A 368 -21.62 -2.01 9.93
N CYS A 369 -21.52 -0.87 9.28
CA CYS A 369 -20.74 0.31 9.71
C CYS A 369 -19.24 0.02 9.95
N GLU A 370 -18.68 -1.02 9.34
CA GLU A 370 -17.30 -1.45 9.53
C GLU A 370 -16.35 -0.73 8.59
N PHE A 371 -15.51 0.16 9.11
CA PHE A 371 -14.39 0.75 8.37
C PHE A 371 -13.13 -0.13 8.47
N GLY A 372 -12.51 -0.40 7.33
CA GLY A 372 -11.26 -1.16 7.27
C GLY A 372 -10.06 -0.31 7.68
N ILE A 373 -9.26 -0.80 8.61
CA ILE A 373 -8.01 -0.17 9.04
C ILE A 373 -6.86 -0.78 8.24
N VAL A 374 -6.24 0.03 7.38
CA VAL A 374 -5.11 -0.42 6.54
C VAL A 374 -3.80 -0.40 7.30
N LYS A 375 -3.63 0.56 8.20
CA LYS A 375 -2.37 0.80 8.90
C LYS A 375 -2.60 1.63 10.16
N THR A 376 -1.74 1.45 11.15
CA THR A 376 -1.51 2.34 12.29
C THR A 376 -0.03 2.69 12.38
N ALA A 377 0.36 3.58 13.28
CA ALA A 377 1.76 3.85 13.57
C ALA A 377 2.44 2.61 14.19
N HIS A 378 3.74 2.53 14.06
CA HIS A 378 4.54 1.49 14.68
C HIS A 378 5.91 2.05 15.07
N PRO A 379 6.43 1.68 16.25
CA PRO A 379 7.73 2.13 16.69
C PRO A 379 8.84 1.53 15.83
N SER A 380 10.01 2.17 15.86
CA SER A 380 11.21 1.60 15.26
C SER A 380 11.54 0.24 15.86
N LYS A 381 11.85 -0.74 15.00
CA LYS A 381 12.34 -2.05 15.41
C LYS A 381 13.75 -1.99 16.06
N LEU A 382 14.44 -0.88 15.89
CA LEU A 382 15.79 -0.63 16.40
C LEU A 382 15.78 0.13 17.73
N GLY A 383 14.61 0.47 18.29
CA GLY A 383 14.46 1.21 19.54
C GLY A 383 14.57 2.73 19.33
N SER A 384 15.58 3.37 19.94
CA SER A 384 15.77 4.83 19.86
C SER A 384 16.34 5.33 18.53
N VAL A 385 16.81 4.45 17.68
CA VAL A 385 17.36 4.76 16.35
C VAL A 385 16.50 4.17 15.26
N GLN A 386 16.62 4.71 14.05
CA GLN A 386 15.87 4.25 12.87
C GLN A 386 16.78 4.09 11.67
N LYS A 387 16.39 3.17 10.78
CA LYS A 387 17.03 2.98 9.48
C LYS A 387 16.51 4.00 8.49
N MET A 388 17.29 5.01 8.22
CA MET A 388 16.93 6.14 7.38
C MET A 388 17.51 6.04 5.97
N SER A 389 16.91 6.76 5.01
CA SER A 389 17.52 6.99 3.71
C SER A 389 18.71 7.93 3.84
N TYR A 390 19.82 7.63 3.18
CA TYR A 390 20.98 8.53 3.10
C TYR A 390 20.62 9.94 2.63
N GLN A 391 19.59 10.10 1.85
CA GLN A 391 19.09 11.42 1.41
C GLN A 391 18.80 12.38 2.57
N MET A 392 18.49 11.85 3.75
CA MET A 392 18.26 12.66 4.94
C MET A 392 19.55 13.28 5.52
N VAL A 393 20.69 12.67 5.31
CA VAL A 393 21.96 13.19 5.79
C VAL A 393 22.32 14.50 5.08
N ASN A 394 21.86 14.62 3.83
CA ASN A 394 21.96 15.83 3.00
C ASN A 394 23.34 16.51 3.04
N SER A 395 24.41 15.72 3.14
CA SER A 395 25.78 16.22 3.09
C SER A 395 26.49 15.71 1.85
N LEU A 396 27.22 16.63 1.21
CA LEU A 396 28.13 16.33 0.11
C LEU A 396 29.58 16.17 0.58
N ASP A 397 29.83 16.36 1.89
CA ASP A 397 31.17 16.22 2.47
C ASP A 397 31.46 14.76 2.80
N GLU A 398 32.38 14.16 2.04
CA GLU A 398 32.80 12.77 2.22
C GLU A 398 33.48 12.53 3.58
N SER A 399 34.06 13.57 4.20
CA SER A 399 34.78 13.47 5.47
C SER A 399 33.87 13.04 6.64
N ILE A 400 32.57 13.33 6.57
CA ILE A 400 31.60 12.95 7.61
C ILE A 400 31.09 11.51 7.47
N MET A 401 31.34 10.84 6.34
CA MET A 401 30.80 9.52 6.05
C MET A 401 31.15 8.45 7.09
N PRO A 402 32.38 8.40 7.64
CA PRO A 402 32.69 7.46 8.72
C PRO A 402 31.76 7.64 9.94
N GLN A 403 31.47 8.88 10.34
CA GLN A 403 30.59 9.20 11.46
C GLN A 403 29.13 8.80 11.16
N VAL A 404 28.63 9.16 9.99
CA VAL A 404 27.26 8.83 9.53
C VAL A 404 27.05 7.32 9.45
N CYS A 405 28.07 6.55 9.09
CA CYS A 405 27.99 5.11 8.93
C CYS A 405 28.34 4.31 10.19
N ALA A 406 28.90 4.93 11.22
CA ALA A 406 29.47 4.26 12.40
C ALA A 406 28.47 3.31 13.08
N GLU A 407 27.25 3.78 13.38
CA GLU A 407 26.20 2.97 14.00
C GLU A 407 25.78 1.78 13.15
N SER A 408 25.67 1.98 11.83
CA SER A 408 25.33 0.92 10.88
C SER A 408 26.41 -0.15 10.80
N VAL A 409 27.68 0.25 10.84
CA VAL A 409 28.83 -0.66 10.85
C VAL A 409 28.87 -1.46 12.13
N ALA A 410 28.72 -0.80 13.29
CA ALA A 410 28.66 -1.46 14.60
C ALA A 410 27.52 -2.48 14.68
N TYR A 411 26.34 -2.13 14.17
CA TYR A 411 25.20 -3.03 14.09
C TYR A 411 25.47 -4.27 13.22
N ILE A 412 26.11 -4.09 12.07
CA ILE A 412 26.49 -5.20 11.17
C ILE A 412 27.51 -6.12 11.85
N GLU A 413 28.49 -5.57 12.53
CA GLU A 413 29.50 -6.38 13.24
C GLU A 413 28.85 -7.20 14.37
N ARG A 414 27.90 -6.63 15.14
CA ARG A 414 27.14 -7.40 16.12
C ARG A 414 26.32 -8.52 15.49
N LEU A 415 25.67 -8.28 14.33
CA LEU A 415 24.96 -9.35 13.62
C LEU A 415 25.88 -10.51 13.21
N LYS A 416 27.15 -10.23 12.91
CA LYS A 416 28.13 -11.25 12.52
C LYS A 416 28.65 -12.03 13.73
N THR A 417 28.99 -11.35 14.81
CA THR A 417 29.76 -11.88 15.94
C THR A 417 28.91 -12.39 17.09
N ASP A 418 27.67 -11.90 17.24
CA ASP A 418 26.76 -12.21 18.33
C ASP A 418 25.55 -12.99 17.82
N ASP A 419 25.51 -14.30 18.12
CA ASP A 419 24.40 -15.17 17.68
C ASP A 419 23.09 -14.87 18.41
N GLU A 420 23.12 -14.44 19.68
CA GLU A 420 21.91 -14.06 20.42
C GLU A 420 21.29 -12.80 19.84
N PHE A 421 22.10 -11.79 19.59
CA PHE A 421 21.67 -10.58 18.90
C PHE A 421 21.12 -10.86 17.50
N PHE A 422 21.75 -11.78 16.78
CA PHE A 422 21.24 -12.20 15.46
C PHE A 422 19.87 -12.89 15.58
N LEU A 423 19.67 -13.75 16.59
CA LEU A 423 18.37 -14.39 16.83
C LEU A 423 17.28 -13.38 17.23
N GLU A 424 17.63 -12.35 18.03
CA GLU A 424 16.70 -11.25 18.30
C GLU A 424 16.33 -10.47 17.04
N TYR A 425 17.30 -10.21 16.18
CA TYR A 425 17.04 -9.60 14.88
C TYR A 425 16.05 -10.45 14.04
N LEU A 426 16.22 -11.77 14.01
CA LEU A 426 15.29 -12.67 13.32
C LEU A 426 13.88 -12.56 13.90
N LYS A 427 13.73 -12.63 15.24
CA LYS A 427 12.42 -12.51 15.93
C LYS A 427 11.71 -11.21 15.57
N LYS A 428 12.41 -10.07 15.62
CA LYS A 428 11.86 -8.74 15.31
C LYS A 428 11.45 -8.57 13.83
N ASN A 429 12.05 -9.38 12.93
CA ASN A 429 11.84 -9.27 11.49
C ASN A 429 11.12 -10.49 10.88
N ALA A 430 10.69 -11.45 11.70
CA ALA A 430 9.90 -12.58 11.26
C ALA A 430 8.54 -12.12 10.69
N ASN A 431 8.15 -12.71 9.57
CA ASN A 431 6.86 -12.51 8.95
C ASN A 431 6.53 -13.73 8.06
N PHE A 432 5.29 -13.81 7.57
CA PHE A 432 4.81 -14.95 6.78
C PHE A 432 5.54 -15.17 5.44
N SER A 433 6.35 -14.21 4.99
CA SER A 433 7.07 -14.29 3.71
C SER A 433 8.52 -14.75 3.86
N ASN A 434 9.01 -14.93 5.09
CA ASN A 434 10.36 -15.40 5.38
C ASN A 434 10.35 -16.59 6.35
N ASP A 435 11.51 -17.22 6.51
CA ASP A 435 11.73 -18.40 7.35
C ASP A 435 12.39 -18.07 8.70
N PHE A 436 12.29 -16.84 9.15
CA PHE A 436 13.02 -16.38 10.35
C PHE A 436 12.50 -17.00 11.63
N ASP A 437 11.20 -17.16 11.76
CA ASP A 437 10.57 -17.87 12.89
C ASP A 437 11.01 -19.33 12.96
N VAL A 438 11.09 -20.02 11.82
CA VAL A 438 11.58 -21.41 11.72
C VAL A 438 13.03 -21.50 12.20
N LEU A 439 13.91 -20.57 11.78
CA LEU A 439 15.30 -20.56 12.26
C LEU A 439 15.40 -20.36 13.76
N VAL A 440 14.58 -19.44 14.30
CA VAL A 440 14.53 -19.16 15.75
C VAL A 440 14.04 -20.40 16.50
N ASP A 441 13.00 -21.08 16.03
CA ASP A 441 12.46 -22.25 16.68
C ASP A 441 13.42 -23.43 16.64
N LEU A 442 14.11 -23.67 15.52
CA LEU A 442 15.17 -24.69 15.45
C LEU A 442 16.29 -24.44 16.48
N CYS A 443 16.67 -23.17 16.71
CA CYS A 443 17.65 -22.84 17.74
C CYS A 443 17.13 -23.02 19.17
N LYS A 444 15.82 -22.82 19.41
CA LYS A 444 15.19 -23.12 20.71
C LYS A 444 15.17 -24.63 20.98
N TRP A 445 14.88 -25.43 19.96
CA TRP A 445 14.87 -26.90 20.09
C TRP A 445 16.26 -27.47 20.29
N ASN A 446 17.26 -26.91 19.63
CA ASN A 446 18.65 -27.35 19.75
C ASN A 446 19.60 -26.15 19.72
N LYS A 447 20.13 -25.78 20.90
CA LYS A 447 21.07 -24.65 21.03
C LYS A 447 22.33 -24.79 20.16
N TYR A 448 22.73 -26.01 19.80
CA TYR A 448 23.88 -26.25 18.93
C TYR A 448 23.56 -26.07 17.45
N PHE A 449 22.30 -25.85 17.09
CA PHE A 449 21.89 -25.62 15.69
C PHE A 449 22.61 -24.42 15.06
N VAL A 450 22.96 -23.40 15.85
CA VAL A 450 23.74 -22.23 15.40
C VAL A 450 25.10 -22.63 14.81
N GLN A 451 25.67 -23.78 15.20
CA GLN A 451 26.93 -24.31 14.69
C GLN A 451 26.78 -25.10 13.38
N SER A 452 25.55 -25.39 12.96
CA SER A 452 25.29 -26.15 11.75
C SER A 452 25.71 -25.36 10.49
N ALA A 453 26.16 -26.09 9.47
CA ALA A 453 26.51 -25.48 8.18
C ALA A 453 25.30 -24.74 7.56
N TYR A 454 24.11 -25.29 7.74
CA TYR A 454 22.85 -24.66 7.26
C TYR A 454 22.60 -23.31 7.92
N PHE A 455 22.65 -23.24 9.27
CA PHE A 455 22.44 -21.97 9.97
C PHE A 455 23.49 -20.92 9.59
N ARG A 456 24.76 -21.30 9.54
CA ARG A 456 25.86 -20.38 9.16
C ARG A 456 25.67 -19.83 7.74
N GLU A 457 25.24 -20.67 6.80
CA GLU A 457 24.98 -20.21 5.43
C GLU A 457 23.76 -19.27 5.38
N ARG A 458 22.67 -19.59 6.10
CA ARG A 458 21.50 -18.72 6.20
C ARG A 458 21.85 -17.38 6.86
N LYS A 459 22.57 -17.41 8.00
CA LYS A 459 23.07 -16.20 8.67
C LYS A 459 23.86 -15.33 7.71
N ARG A 460 24.80 -15.90 6.99
CA ARG A 460 25.62 -15.19 5.98
C ARG A 460 24.76 -14.53 4.90
N LYS A 461 23.77 -15.24 4.34
CA LYS A 461 22.88 -14.70 3.29
C LYS A 461 22.01 -13.56 3.82
N ILE A 462 21.48 -13.67 5.03
CA ILE A 462 20.66 -12.64 5.67
C ILE A 462 21.50 -11.38 5.94
N ILE A 463 22.70 -11.54 6.52
CA ILE A 463 23.61 -10.43 6.78
C ILE A 463 24.04 -9.77 5.45
N MET A 464 24.33 -10.56 4.41
CA MET A 464 24.68 -10.02 3.09
C MET A 464 23.53 -9.16 2.52
N ALA A 465 22.28 -9.60 2.63
CA ALA A 465 21.13 -8.80 2.21
C ALA A 465 21.02 -7.50 3.02
N TYR A 466 21.31 -7.55 4.32
CA TYR A 466 21.36 -6.36 5.17
C TYR A 466 22.46 -5.39 4.72
N VAL A 467 23.68 -5.89 4.45
CA VAL A 467 24.81 -5.09 3.96
C VAL A 467 24.53 -4.48 2.59
N LEU A 468 23.89 -5.22 1.68
CA LEU A 468 23.47 -4.67 0.39
C LEU A 468 22.46 -3.52 0.55
N ASN A 469 21.53 -3.64 1.49
CA ASN A 469 20.58 -2.59 1.82
C ASN A 469 21.30 -1.34 2.38
N PHE A 470 22.27 -1.53 3.28
CA PHE A 470 23.14 -0.44 3.77
C PHE A 470 23.91 0.24 2.63
N LYS A 471 24.57 -0.54 1.76
CA LYS A 471 25.25 -0.01 0.58
C LYS A 471 24.31 0.74 -0.40
N SER A 472 23.02 0.45 -0.37
CA SER A 472 21.99 1.18 -1.12
C SER A 472 21.53 2.47 -0.40
N GLY A 473 22.26 2.93 0.61
CA GLY A 473 22.00 4.18 1.30
C GLY A 473 20.99 4.10 2.45
N LYS A 474 20.81 2.92 3.07
CA LYS A 474 19.99 2.77 4.29
C LYS A 474 20.88 2.75 5.53
N VAL A 475 21.03 3.92 6.18
CA VAL A 475 21.89 4.13 7.35
C VAL A 475 21.08 4.21 8.65
N ILE A 476 21.64 3.75 9.76
CA ILE A 476 21.03 3.90 11.09
C ILE A 476 21.38 5.29 11.60
N GLN A 477 20.37 6.03 12.07
CA GLN A 477 20.51 7.39 12.60
C GLN A 477 19.68 7.57 13.87
N ASN A 478 20.00 8.57 14.68
CA ASN A 478 19.14 9.06 15.75
C ASN A 478 18.00 9.88 15.13
N ALA A 479 17.04 9.17 14.60
CA ALA A 479 15.93 9.68 13.79
C ALA A 479 14.73 8.75 13.93
N ASP A 480 13.58 9.18 13.43
CA ASP A 480 12.42 8.31 13.32
C ASP A 480 11.58 8.66 12.08
N ASN A 481 10.66 7.75 11.72
CA ASN A 481 9.64 8.02 10.72
C ASN A 481 8.34 8.33 11.45
N LEU A 482 7.90 9.57 11.38
CA LEU A 482 6.70 10.05 12.04
C LEU A 482 5.57 10.27 11.03
N VAL A 483 4.34 10.21 11.50
CA VAL A 483 3.16 10.56 10.70
C VAL A 483 2.84 12.02 10.93
N LEU A 484 2.83 12.80 9.86
CA LEU A 484 2.54 14.23 9.91
C LEU A 484 1.03 14.47 10.02
N VAL A 485 0.62 15.30 10.97
CA VAL A 485 -0.73 15.85 11.10
C VAL A 485 -0.67 17.36 11.11
N GLY A 486 -1.51 18.01 10.28
CA GLY A 486 -1.54 19.48 10.15
C GLY A 486 -2.69 20.09 10.91
N SER A 487 -2.40 21.14 11.72
CA SER A 487 -3.39 21.97 12.40
C SER A 487 -4.53 21.20 13.08
N PRO A 488 -4.21 20.14 13.89
CA PRO A 488 -5.26 19.29 14.45
C PRO A 488 -6.18 20.04 15.43
N TYR A 489 -5.67 21.04 16.16
CA TYR A 489 -6.49 21.86 17.05
C TYR A 489 -7.41 22.82 16.29
N ALA A 490 -6.93 23.39 15.18
CA ALA A 490 -7.80 24.17 14.28
C ALA A 490 -8.97 23.33 13.74
N MET A 491 -8.74 22.04 13.49
CA MET A 491 -9.81 21.12 13.06
C MET A 491 -10.85 20.91 14.16
N LEU A 492 -10.46 20.84 15.43
CA LEU A 492 -11.40 20.81 16.57
C LEU A 492 -12.18 22.10 16.67
N LEU A 493 -11.54 23.26 16.60
CA LEU A 493 -12.21 24.57 16.62
C LEU A 493 -13.23 24.68 15.47
N TYR A 494 -12.82 24.31 14.26
CA TYR A 494 -13.69 24.31 13.09
C TYR A 494 -14.90 23.36 13.25
N SER A 495 -14.71 22.22 13.87
CA SER A 495 -15.78 21.25 14.10
C SER A 495 -16.86 21.75 15.09
N ALA A 496 -16.53 22.69 15.96
CA ALA A 496 -17.49 23.24 16.93
C ALA A 496 -18.38 24.35 16.35
N THR A 497 -17.92 25.01 15.28
CA THR A 497 -18.61 26.20 14.73
C THR A 497 -19.08 26.03 13.29
N ALA A 498 -18.46 25.11 12.54
CA ALA A 498 -18.54 25.03 11.07
C ALA A 498 -18.17 26.35 10.35
N ASP A 499 -17.58 27.32 11.06
CA ASP A 499 -17.10 28.58 10.52
C ASP A 499 -15.61 28.47 10.15
N PRO A 500 -15.24 28.58 8.86
CA PRO A 500 -13.85 28.46 8.43
C PRO A 500 -12.93 29.54 9.03
N ASP A 501 -13.47 30.71 9.42
CA ASP A 501 -12.65 31.78 9.96
C ASP A 501 -12.18 31.53 11.39
N VAL A 502 -12.77 30.56 12.10
CA VAL A 502 -12.36 30.18 13.47
C VAL A 502 -10.93 29.63 13.54
N ILE A 503 -10.40 29.07 12.46
CA ILE A 503 -9.05 28.50 12.43
C ILE A 503 -7.97 29.56 12.78
N TRP A 504 -8.22 30.84 12.51
CA TRP A 504 -7.29 31.93 12.85
C TRP A 504 -7.22 32.20 14.35
N GLN A 505 -8.12 31.61 15.13
CA GLN A 505 -8.07 31.67 16.59
C GLN A 505 -7.11 30.61 17.18
N ASP A 506 -6.66 29.64 16.36
CA ASP A 506 -5.68 28.66 16.80
C ASP A 506 -4.35 29.34 17.12
N LYS A 507 -3.94 29.26 18.38
CA LYS A 507 -2.67 29.81 18.87
C LYS A 507 -1.66 28.70 19.21
N THR A 508 -1.99 27.44 18.90
CA THR A 508 -1.07 26.33 19.10
C THR A 508 0.01 26.31 18.01
N LEU A 509 1.19 25.85 18.37
CA LEU A 509 2.30 25.59 17.45
C LEU A 509 2.56 26.76 16.48
N GLN A 510 2.71 27.96 17.03
CA GLN A 510 2.92 29.19 16.25
C GLN A 510 4.25 29.16 15.51
N HIS A 511 4.32 29.94 14.44
CA HIS A 511 5.55 30.06 13.66
C HIS A 511 6.56 30.97 14.35
N GLU A 512 7.82 30.59 14.24
CA GLU A 512 8.98 31.37 14.69
C GLU A 512 9.81 31.81 13.48
N ASP A 513 10.69 32.80 13.68
CA ASP A 513 11.64 33.19 12.64
C ASP A 513 12.58 32.03 12.31
N GLY A 514 12.44 31.51 11.07
CA GLY A 514 13.29 30.42 10.54
C GLY A 514 12.88 29.01 10.91
N ALA A 515 11.90 28.78 11.79
CA ALA A 515 11.41 27.46 12.17
C ALA A 515 9.89 27.43 12.25
N ILE A 516 9.34 26.21 12.17
CA ILE A 516 7.92 25.93 12.41
C ILE A 516 7.82 25.17 13.73
N GLN A 517 7.01 25.65 14.66
CA GLN A 517 6.75 24.89 15.88
C GLN A 517 6.03 23.59 15.56
N CYS A 518 6.41 22.53 16.23
CA CYS A 518 5.79 21.23 16.14
C CYS A 518 5.59 20.63 17.53
N TYR A 519 4.79 19.57 17.61
CA TYR A 519 4.61 18.79 18.81
C TYR A 519 4.77 17.29 18.49
N THR A 520 5.68 16.66 19.22
CA THR A 520 5.82 15.21 19.26
C THR A 520 6.41 14.78 20.60
N THR A 521 5.97 13.64 21.10
CA THR A 521 6.55 13.04 22.33
C THR A 521 7.79 12.19 22.03
N ARG A 522 8.22 12.10 20.77
CA ARG A 522 9.41 11.34 20.34
C ARG A 522 10.72 12.03 20.71
N PHE A 523 10.73 13.33 20.73
CA PHE A 523 11.87 14.20 21.02
C PHE A 523 11.55 15.10 22.21
N ALA A 524 12.59 15.60 22.87
CA ALA A 524 12.40 16.45 24.03
C ALA A 524 11.85 17.83 23.64
N ASP A 525 11.22 18.50 24.60
CA ASP A 525 10.81 19.90 24.47
C ASP A 525 12.02 20.81 24.23
N GLY A 526 11.89 21.78 23.35
CA GLY A 526 12.95 22.71 22.93
C GLY A 526 13.93 22.15 21.90
N GLU A 527 13.78 20.89 21.45
CA GLU A 527 14.68 20.35 20.42
C GLU A 527 14.32 20.84 19.01
N TYR A 528 15.36 21.21 18.26
CA TYR A 528 15.24 21.51 16.83
C TYR A 528 15.44 20.23 16.01
N LEU A 529 14.58 20.05 15.02
CA LEU A 529 14.50 18.84 14.21
C LEU A 529 14.54 19.19 12.73
N ALA A 530 15.22 18.37 11.95
CA ALA A 530 15.13 18.35 10.50
C ALA A 530 14.06 17.34 10.09
N GLU A 531 13.07 17.81 9.35
CA GLU A 531 11.99 17.02 8.79
C GLU A 531 12.20 16.84 7.29
N PHE A 532 11.91 15.64 6.79
CA PHE A 532 12.15 15.29 5.40
C PHE A 532 11.10 14.31 4.88
N ARG A 533 10.58 14.58 3.70
CA ARG A 533 9.71 13.65 2.98
C ARG A 533 10.39 13.07 1.74
N SER A 534 10.36 11.75 1.61
CA SER A 534 10.78 11.05 0.39
C SER A 534 9.65 11.01 -0.66
N PRO A 535 9.92 11.20 -1.97
CA PRO A 535 11.23 11.42 -2.58
C PRO A 535 11.72 12.86 -2.42
N PHE A 536 13.04 13.03 -2.27
CA PHE A 536 13.67 14.34 -2.26
C PHE A 536 13.75 14.91 -3.68
N ASN A 537 12.94 15.91 -3.96
CA ASN A 537 12.87 16.55 -5.27
C ASN A 537 13.60 17.91 -5.29
N GLY A 538 13.88 18.49 -4.14
CA GLY A 538 14.56 19.76 -4.00
C GLY A 538 14.64 20.20 -2.53
N LYS A 539 15.35 21.30 -2.26
CA LYS A 539 15.53 21.85 -0.91
C LYS A 539 14.20 22.12 -0.17
N ASN A 540 13.11 22.30 -0.91
CA ASN A 540 11.78 22.55 -0.34
C ASN A 540 11.18 21.31 0.37
N ASN A 541 11.75 20.12 0.19
CA ASN A 541 11.34 18.92 0.92
C ASN A 541 11.99 18.80 2.30
N LEU A 542 12.78 19.78 2.71
CA LEU A 542 13.34 19.86 4.05
C LEU A 542 12.54 20.85 4.89
N GLY A 543 12.04 20.39 6.03
CA GLY A 543 11.46 21.24 7.08
C GLY A 543 12.46 21.42 8.22
N TYR A 544 12.53 22.62 8.79
CA TYR A 544 13.20 22.89 10.04
C TYR A 544 12.13 23.18 11.07
N VAL A 545 11.99 22.31 12.05
CA VAL A 545 10.90 22.37 13.01
C VAL A 545 11.44 22.40 14.45
N HIS A 546 10.76 23.13 15.32
CA HIS A 546 11.08 23.30 16.73
C HIS A 546 10.03 22.58 17.57
N ASN A 547 10.44 21.54 18.29
CA ASN A 547 9.53 20.75 19.14
C ASN A 547 9.21 21.54 20.40
N VAL A 548 7.93 21.86 20.61
CA VAL A 548 7.48 22.65 21.75
C VAL A 548 6.37 21.94 22.52
N TYR A 549 6.35 22.15 23.82
CA TYR A 549 5.25 21.73 24.67
C TYR A 549 3.96 22.49 24.30
N SER A 550 2.83 21.78 24.20
CA SER A 550 1.51 22.34 24.00
C SER A 550 0.48 21.66 24.92
N PRO A 551 -0.14 22.44 25.84
CA PRO A 551 -1.20 21.94 26.71
C PRO A 551 -2.40 21.38 25.93
N GLU A 552 -2.79 22.03 24.85
CA GLU A 552 -3.90 21.62 23.99
C GLU A 552 -3.61 20.29 23.32
N MET A 553 -2.36 20.10 22.82
CA MET A 553 -1.95 18.84 22.22
C MET A 553 -1.96 17.69 23.24
N GLN A 554 -1.57 17.96 24.49
CA GLN A 554 -1.62 16.96 25.55
C GLN A 554 -3.04 16.64 26.01
N ARG A 555 -3.91 17.64 26.08
CA ARG A 555 -5.27 17.50 26.59
C ARG A 555 -6.19 16.80 25.61
N TYR A 556 -6.15 17.20 24.35
CA TYR A 556 -7.16 16.78 23.37
C TYR A 556 -6.67 15.70 22.40
N PHE A 557 -5.38 15.31 22.44
CA PHE A 557 -4.87 14.34 21.48
C PHE A 557 -4.06 13.22 22.16
N ASN A 558 -4.42 11.97 21.84
CA ASN A 558 -3.70 10.79 22.31
C ASN A 558 -2.59 10.39 21.32
N PHE A 559 -1.67 11.31 21.02
CA PHE A 559 -0.60 11.08 20.07
C PHE A 559 0.49 10.20 20.68
N CYS A 560 0.83 9.14 19.96
CA CYS A 560 2.01 8.33 20.26
C CYS A 560 3.29 9.00 19.72
N PRO A 561 4.49 8.54 20.13
CA PRO A 561 5.76 9.13 19.68
C PRO A 561 5.96 9.14 18.17
N GLU A 562 5.24 8.32 17.43
CA GLU A 562 5.34 8.25 15.98
C GLU A 562 4.47 9.29 15.24
N ILE A 563 3.94 10.31 15.93
CA ILE A 563 3.16 11.41 15.34
C ILE A 563 3.89 12.72 15.51
N LEU A 564 3.88 13.53 14.46
CA LEU A 564 4.37 14.90 14.42
C LEU A 564 3.21 15.83 14.07
N ALA A 565 2.81 16.69 14.99
CA ALA A 565 1.80 17.72 14.77
C ALA A 565 2.48 19.05 14.43
N VAL A 566 1.93 19.75 13.46
CA VAL A 566 2.38 21.10 13.04
C VAL A 566 1.18 21.99 12.79
N ASN A 567 1.37 23.30 12.88
CA ASN A 567 0.38 24.27 12.41
C ASN A 567 0.79 24.75 11.03
N THR A 568 -0.07 24.51 10.02
CA THR A 568 0.20 24.83 8.62
C THR A 568 -0.61 26.02 8.10
N ILE A 569 -1.39 26.67 8.96
CA ILE A 569 -2.25 27.80 8.58
C ILE A 569 -1.40 28.98 8.03
N GLY A 570 -1.68 29.37 6.79
CA GLY A 570 -0.98 30.49 6.14
C GLY A 570 0.48 30.20 5.75
N THR A 571 0.89 28.91 5.66
CA THR A 571 2.26 28.53 5.34
C THR A 571 2.37 27.69 4.08
N ASP A 572 3.58 27.54 3.57
CA ASP A 572 3.92 26.66 2.47
C ASP A 572 4.28 25.22 2.90
N PHE A 573 4.17 24.91 4.19
CA PHE A 573 4.66 23.64 4.75
C PHE A 573 3.96 22.41 4.14
N GLU A 574 2.64 22.49 3.94
CA GLU A 574 1.89 21.40 3.31
C GLU A 574 2.36 21.15 1.88
N SER A 575 2.58 22.21 1.08
CA SER A 575 3.06 22.06 -0.29
C SER A 575 4.49 21.52 -0.37
N ARG A 576 5.34 21.86 0.59
CA ARG A 576 6.70 21.31 0.71
C ARG A 576 6.67 19.80 0.91
N ASN A 577 5.73 19.31 1.71
CA ASN A 577 5.56 17.91 2.00
C ASN A 577 4.66 17.17 0.99
N ASN A 578 4.14 17.85 -0.03
CA ASN A 578 3.24 17.30 -1.03
C ASN A 578 2.04 16.60 -0.37
N GLY A 579 1.40 17.28 0.56
CA GLY A 579 0.25 16.88 1.35
C GLY A 579 0.60 16.44 2.77
N LEU A 580 -0.37 16.57 3.65
CA LEU A 580 -0.35 16.10 5.02
C LEU A 580 -0.71 14.60 5.09
N THR A 581 -0.77 14.07 6.30
CA THR A 581 -1.14 12.65 6.56
C THR A 581 -0.20 11.62 5.94
N ASN A 582 1.05 12.00 5.72
CA ASN A 582 2.11 11.16 5.17
C ASN A 582 3.19 10.87 6.22
N TRP A 583 3.99 9.85 5.93
CA TRP A 583 5.18 9.56 6.70
C TRP A 583 6.29 10.53 6.32
N VAL A 584 6.83 11.19 7.31
CA VAL A 584 8.01 12.03 7.21
C VAL A 584 9.14 11.42 8.04
N SER A 585 10.34 11.64 7.61
CA SER A 585 11.54 11.25 8.35
C SER A 585 12.02 12.44 9.15
N VAL A 586 12.21 12.26 10.44
CA VAL A 586 12.57 13.33 11.37
C VAL A 586 13.87 12.97 12.07
N GLN A 587 14.81 13.90 12.09
CA GLN A 587 16.11 13.76 12.71
C GLN A 587 16.37 14.95 13.64
N LYS A 588 16.95 14.68 14.82
CA LYS A 588 17.43 15.73 15.70
C LYS A 588 18.55 16.52 15.00
N CYS A 589 18.46 17.85 15.02
CA CYS A 589 19.56 18.72 14.63
C CYS A 589 20.68 18.67 15.68
N ALA A 590 21.92 18.70 15.21
CA ALA A 590 23.10 18.69 16.08
C ALA A 590 23.29 20.04 16.78
#